data_653f1d293ce853754f5d74370c1144fd
#
_entry.id   653f1d293ce853754f5d74370c1144fd
#
_cell.length_a   1.000
_cell.length_b   1.000
_cell.length_c   1.000
_cell.angle_alpha   90.00
_cell.angle_beta   90.00
_cell.angle_gamma   90.00
#
_symmetry.space_group_name_H-M   'P 1'
#
loop_
_entity.id
_entity.type
_entity.pdbx_description
1 polymer ?
#
loop_
_entity_poly.entity_id
_entity_poly.type
_entity_poly.pdbx_seq_one_letter_code
_entity_poly.pdbx_strand_id
1 'polypeptide(L)'
;SVVKDYCGHGIGEVFHELPQVIHYDDGKISQSPMLEPGMTFTIEPMVNLGGYEVITSRIDGWTVTTKDRSLSAQTEHTILVTENGYEILTLRDEELNQ
;
A
#
# COMPACT_ATOMS: atom_id res chain seq x y z
N SER A 1 -8.91 -11.41 -0.64
CA SER A 1 -9.20 -10.28 0.27
C SER A 1 -8.02 -9.34 0.37
N VAL A 2 -8.29 -8.09 0.72
CA VAL A 2 -7.25 -7.09 0.97
C VAL A 2 -7.15 -6.87 2.47
N VAL A 3 -5.92 -6.92 3.01
CA VAL A 3 -5.64 -6.66 4.43
C VAL A 3 -5.98 -5.21 4.76
N LYS A 4 -6.66 -4.99 5.88
CA LYS A 4 -7.13 -3.66 6.31
C LYS A 4 -6.26 -3.01 7.38
N ASP A 5 -5.43 -3.79 8.06
CA ASP A 5 -4.61 -3.32 9.18
C ASP A 5 -3.42 -2.46 8.75
N TYR A 6 -3.06 -2.50 7.49
CA TYR A 6 -1.93 -1.79 6.91
C TYR A 6 -2.37 -0.97 5.71
N CYS A 7 -1.63 0.10 5.43
CA CYS A 7 -1.94 1.00 4.33
C CYS A 7 -0.66 1.52 3.67
N GLY A 8 -0.78 2.07 2.50
CA GLY A 8 0.25 2.91 1.91
C GLY A 8 0.32 4.24 2.64
N HIS A 9 1.34 5.02 2.33
CA HIS A 9 1.65 6.25 3.08
C HIS A 9 2.34 7.28 2.20
N GLY A 10 2.23 8.54 2.59
CA GLY A 10 3.09 9.56 2.04
C GLY A 10 4.56 9.23 2.36
N ILE A 11 5.45 9.63 1.50
CA ILE A 11 6.89 9.43 1.65
C ILE A 11 7.64 10.62 1.04
N GLY A 12 8.61 11.13 1.76
CA GLY A 12 9.42 12.26 1.32
C GLY A 12 10.67 12.30 2.18
N GLU A 13 10.89 13.41 2.87
CA GLU A 13 11.98 13.52 3.84
C GLU A 13 11.78 12.56 5.02
N VAL A 14 10.52 12.22 5.32
CA VAL A 14 10.13 11.24 6.34
C VAL A 14 9.67 9.97 5.64
N PHE A 15 10.14 8.81 6.13
CA PHE A 15 9.84 7.51 5.52
C PHE A 15 8.34 7.21 5.51
N HIS A 16 7.66 7.47 6.62
CA HIS A 16 6.21 7.31 6.74
C HIS A 16 5.59 8.65 7.14
N GLU A 17 4.79 9.22 6.27
CA GLU A 17 4.07 10.46 6.55
C GLU A 17 2.67 10.42 5.94
N LEU A 18 1.82 11.40 6.30
CA LEU A 18 0.50 11.55 5.68
C LEU A 18 0.62 11.87 4.18
N PRO A 19 -0.37 11.52 3.37
CA PRO A 19 -1.61 10.86 3.76
C PRO A 19 -1.48 9.35 3.92
N GLN A 20 -2.47 8.71 4.55
CA GLN A 20 -2.66 7.27 4.51
C GLN A 20 -3.34 6.89 3.20
N VAL A 21 -2.87 5.81 2.58
CA VAL A 21 -3.42 5.28 1.33
C VAL A 21 -3.99 3.90 1.62
N ILE A 22 -5.28 3.85 1.91
CA ILE A 22 -5.95 2.57 2.20
C ILE A 22 -6.20 1.80 0.90
N HIS A 23 -6.20 0.48 1.00
CA HIS A 23 -6.31 -0.42 -0.16
C HIS A 23 -7.68 -1.09 -0.26
N TYR A 24 -8.64 -0.67 0.55
CA TYR A 24 -10.02 -1.13 0.52
C TYR A 24 -10.97 0.07 0.46
N ASP A 25 -12.18 -0.16 0.00
CA ASP A 25 -13.20 0.89 -0.06
C ASP A 25 -13.87 1.04 1.31
N ASP A 26 -13.65 2.18 1.95
CA ASP A 26 -14.29 2.54 3.23
C ASP A 26 -15.55 3.38 3.04
N GLY A 27 -15.96 3.61 1.79
CA GLY A 27 -17.15 4.42 1.46
C GLY A 27 -16.96 5.92 1.64
N LYS A 28 -15.76 6.40 1.88
CA LYS A 28 -15.46 7.81 2.21
C LYS A 28 -14.65 8.52 1.14
N ILE A 29 -14.80 8.14 -0.10
CA ILE A 29 -14.01 8.72 -1.21
C ILE A 29 -14.16 10.24 -1.30
N SER A 30 -15.32 10.78 -0.94
CA SER A 30 -15.55 12.24 -0.94
C SER A 30 -14.72 12.99 0.10
N GLN A 31 -14.15 12.26 1.08
CA GLN A 31 -13.29 12.83 2.13
C GLN A 31 -11.80 12.64 1.81
N SER A 32 -11.47 12.01 0.70
CA SER A 32 -10.10 11.81 0.28
C SER A 32 -9.46 13.11 -0.16
N PRO A 33 -8.16 13.34 0.15
CA PRO A 33 -7.47 14.52 -0.34
C PRO A 33 -7.31 14.45 -1.86
N MET A 34 -7.28 15.62 -2.50
CA MET A 34 -6.97 15.74 -3.92
C MET A 34 -5.48 15.47 -4.15
N LEU A 35 -5.16 14.66 -5.15
CA LEU A 35 -3.77 14.47 -5.55
C LEU A 35 -3.25 15.72 -6.25
N GLU A 36 -2.05 16.16 -5.87
CA GLU A 36 -1.40 17.34 -6.44
C GLU A 36 -0.02 16.97 -6.98
N PRO A 37 0.42 17.60 -8.08
CA PRO A 37 1.77 17.38 -8.61
C PRO A 37 2.84 17.58 -7.55
N GLY A 38 3.83 16.71 -7.52
CA GLY A 38 4.90 16.71 -6.52
C GLY A 38 4.65 15.83 -5.31
N MET A 39 3.42 15.35 -5.10
CA MET A 39 3.14 14.38 -4.04
C MET A 39 3.81 13.06 -4.34
N THR A 40 4.39 12.44 -3.30
CA THR A 40 4.93 11.09 -3.34
C THR A 40 4.26 10.24 -2.27
N PHE A 41 3.86 9.05 -2.63
CA PHE A 41 3.21 8.11 -1.70
C PHE A 41 3.41 6.67 -2.17
N THR A 42 3.14 5.72 -1.28
CA THR A 42 3.25 4.31 -1.61
C THR A 42 1.89 3.67 -1.84
N ILE A 43 1.89 2.68 -2.72
CA ILE A 43 0.78 1.75 -2.91
C ILE A 43 1.35 0.37 -2.60
N GLU A 44 0.84 -0.29 -1.55
CA GLU A 44 1.45 -1.50 -1.02
C GLU A 44 0.44 -2.53 -0.51
N PRO A 45 -0.56 -2.89 -1.31
CA PRO A 45 -1.62 -3.78 -0.85
C PRO A 45 -1.09 -5.16 -0.52
N MET A 46 -1.57 -5.70 0.61
CA MET A 46 -1.42 -7.10 0.96
C MET A 46 -2.69 -7.84 0.53
N VAL A 47 -2.56 -8.79 -0.37
CA VAL A 47 -3.69 -9.54 -0.93
C VAL A 47 -3.64 -10.98 -0.45
N ASN A 48 -4.68 -11.38 0.28
CA ASN A 48 -4.82 -12.73 0.82
C ASN A 48 -5.73 -13.59 -0.05
N LEU A 49 -5.38 -14.84 -0.20
CA LEU A 49 -6.21 -15.78 -0.93
C LEU A 49 -7.51 -16.10 -0.16
N GLY A 50 -7.47 -16.02 1.15
CA GLY A 50 -8.62 -16.21 2.04
C GLY A 50 -9.14 -14.90 2.65
N GLY A 51 -9.39 -14.91 3.95
CA GLY A 51 -9.88 -13.75 4.69
C GLY A 51 -8.85 -12.64 4.84
N TYR A 52 -9.29 -11.43 5.13
CA TYR A 52 -8.41 -10.25 5.24
C TYR A 52 -7.68 -10.17 6.58
N GLU A 53 -8.13 -10.91 7.59
CA GLU A 53 -7.58 -10.82 8.93
C GLU A 53 -6.16 -11.36 9.01
N VAL A 54 -5.33 -10.71 9.82
CA VAL A 54 -3.92 -11.06 10.03
C VAL A 54 -3.61 -11.16 11.51
N ILE A 55 -2.50 -11.84 11.83
CA ILE A 55 -2.00 -12.00 13.18
C ILE A 55 -0.54 -11.57 13.20
N THR A 56 -0.17 -10.72 14.15
CA THR A 56 1.22 -10.36 14.41
C THR A 56 1.82 -11.34 15.43
N SER A 57 3.00 -11.87 15.12
CA SER A 57 3.71 -12.79 16.00
C SER A 57 3.98 -12.14 17.37
N ARG A 58 3.68 -12.89 18.44
CA ARG A 58 4.01 -12.46 19.81
C ARG A 58 5.50 -12.72 20.15
N ILE A 59 6.19 -13.51 19.33
CA ILE A 59 7.59 -13.86 19.56
C ILE A 59 8.49 -12.68 19.18
N ASP A 60 8.30 -12.11 17.97
CA ASP A 60 9.12 -11.00 17.47
C ASP A 60 8.38 -9.67 17.39
N GLY A 61 7.04 -9.66 17.56
CA GLY A 61 6.24 -8.45 17.44
C GLY A 61 6.23 -7.84 16.03
N TRP A 62 6.71 -8.57 15.04
CA TRP A 62 6.93 -8.07 13.68
C TRP A 62 6.28 -8.95 12.62
N THR A 63 6.55 -10.26 12.62
CA THR A 63 6.08 -11.19 11.59
C THR A 63 4.55 -11.23 11.57
N VAL A 64 3.99 -10.99 10.38
CA VAL A 64 2.54 -10.97 10.15
C VAL A 64 2.16 -12.16 9.28
N THR A 65 1.19 -12.92 9.73
CA THR A 65 0.64 -14.07 8.99
C THR A 65 -0.86 -13.91 8.81
N THR A 66 -1.42 -14.54 7.79
CA THR A 66 -2.87 -14.60 7.63
C THR A 66 -3.48 -15.41 8.77
N LYS A 67 -4.61 -14.97 9.29
CA LYS A 67 -5.28 -15.65 10.41
C LYS A 67 -5.74 -17.05 10.01
N ASP A 68 -6.22 -17.22 8.80
CA ASP A 68 -6.70 -18.49 8.26
C ASP A 68 -5.62 -19.33 7.57
N ARG A 69 -4.35 -18.86 7.62
CA ARG A 69 -3.18 -19.52 7.01
C ARG A 69 -3.23 -19.60 5.48
N SER A 70 -4.09 -18.83 4.83
CA SER A 70 -4.11 -18.72 3.38
C SER A 70 -2.85 -18.02 2.87
N LEU A 71 -2.55 -18.22 1.59
CA LEU A 71 -1.42 -17.55 0.95
C LEU A 71 -1.71 -16.05 0.84
N SER A 72 -0.63 -15.27 0.90
CA SER A 72 -0.68 -13.83 0.77
C SER A 72 0.46 -13.35 -0.12
N ALA A 73 0.23 -12.25 -0.81
CA ALA A 73 1.23 -11.59 -1.63
C ALA A 73 1.17 -10.09 -1.44
N GLN A 74 2.32 -9.43 -1.58
CA GLN A 74 2.42 -7.98 -1.51
C GLN A 74 3.38 -7.49 -2.59
N THR A 75 3.02 -6.38 -3.21
CA THR A 75 3.92 -5.59 -4.06
C THR A 75 3.78 -4.14 -3.65
N GLU A 76 4.90 -3.44 -3.54
CA GLU A 76 4.92 -2.03 -3.17
C GLU A 76 5.61 -1.21 -4.24
N HIS A 77 5.01 -0.08 -4.55
CA HIS A 77 5.62 0.95 -5.38
C HIS A 77 5.49 2.33 -4.74
N THR A 78 6.50 3.16 -4.97
CA THR A 78 6.46 4.59 -4.66
C THR A 78 6.05 5.33 -5.93
N ILE A 79 5.04 6.18 -5.80
CA ILE A 79 4.43 6.91 -6.90
C ILE A 79 4.71 8.41 -6.73
N LEU A 80 5.13 9.05 -7.82
CA LEU A 80 5.19 10.50 -7.92
C LEU A 80 3.99 10.97 -8.75
N VAL A 81 3.24 11.92 -8.22
CA VAL A 81 2.18 12.60 -8.97
C VAL A 81 2.82 13.68 -9.85
N THR A 82 2.55 13.64 -11.14
CA THR A 82 3.02 14.64 -12.11
C THR A 82 1.86 15.52 -12.56
N GLU A 83 2.15 16.61 -13.29
CA GLU A 83 1.11 17.47 -13.83
C GLU A 83 0.15 16.76 -14.77
N ASN A 84 0.62 15.74 -15.48
CA ASN A 84 -0.14 15.03 -16.51
C ASN A 84 -0.49 13.59 -16.12
N GLY A 85 -0.16 13.14 -14.90
CA GLY A 85 -0.43 11.78 -14.48
C GLY A 85 0.48 11.35 -13.34
N TYR A 86 1.26 10.31 -13.55
CA TYR A 86 2.10 9.75 -12.50
C TYR A 86 3.37 9.13 -13.06
N GLU A 87 4.33 8.90 -12.17
CA GLU A 87 5.55 8.16 -12.45
C GLU A 87 5.77 7.13 -11.35
N ILE A 88 6.09 5.89 -11.72
CA ILE A 88 6.41 4.83 -10.76
C ILE A 88 7.92 4.88 -10.53
N LEU A 89 8.34 5.38 -9.36
CA LEU A 89 9.77 5.59 -9.06
C LEU A 89 10.53 4.29 -8.80
N THR A 90 9.82 3.24 -8.42
CA THR A 90 10.39 1.94 -8.03
C THR A 90 10.08 0.84 -9.04
N LEU A 91 9.81 1.20 -10.29
CA LEU A 91 9.49 0.22 -11.33
C LEU A 91 10.67 -0.73 -11.57
N ARG A 92 10.40 -2.03 -11.57
CA ARG A 92 11.42 -3.05 -11.79
C ARG A 92 11.55 -3.36 -13.28
N ASP A 93 12.74 -3.84 -13.68
CA ASP A 93 13.02 -4.15 -15.09
C ASP A 93 12.02 -5.15 -15.68
N GLU A 94 11.64 -6.18 -14.92
CA GLU A 94 10.67 -7.19 -15.38
C GLU A 94 9.27 -6.61 -15.59
N GLU A 95 8.95 -5.45 -15.05
CA GLU A 95 7.67 -4.78 -15.21
C GLU A 95 7.60 -3.91 -16.48
N LEU A 96 8.75 -3.55 -17.04
CA LEU A 96 8.82 -2.71 -18.24
C LEU A 96 8.26 -3.38 -19.49
N ASN A 97 8.19 -4.71 -19.52
CA ASN A 97 7.76 -5.50 -20.66
C ASN A 97 6.32 -6.04 -20.53
N GLN A 98 5.58 -5.53 -19.56
CA GLN A 98 4.18 -5.93 -19.34
C GLN A 98 3.20 -4.96 -20.00
#